data_891ce2f94f87fd758e302a42281dd225
#
_entry.id   891ce2f94f87fd758e302a42281dd225
#
_cell.length_a   1.000
_cell.length_b   1.000
_cell.length_c   1.000
_cell.angle_alpha   90.00
_cell.angle_beta   90.00
_cell.angle_gamma   90.00
#
_symmetry.space_group_name_H-M   'P 1'
#
loop_
_entity.id
_entity.type
_entity.pdbx_description
1 polymer ?
#
loop_
_entity_poly.entity_id
_entity_poly.type
_entity_poly.pdbx_seq_one_letter_code
_entity_poly.pdbx_strand_id
1 'polypeptide(L)'
;MLLELKHIYKNYLQDKIVIPVLKDVNISIDEGEYVAIMGPSGSGKTTLMNIIGCLDRPTKGEFLLKGESIVDYNENRLSDLRLNTLGFVFQSFNLLPKQTALDNVALPLSYAGIPVKKRKEIAFQALKRVGLADRVHFRPSQLSGGQQQRVAIARALVNNPKIILADEPTGALDSRSGIQVMNLFQQLNEEGVTIIMITHDANIANHAKKVLHIFDGEIVEDKERKEKEKQQSEVQSEAAESVSSELEKDFGVNAWEGEI
;
A
#
# COMPACT_ATOMS: atom_id res chain seq x y z
N MET A 1 13.58 -15.16 8.63
CA MET A 1 12.22 -15.00 8.07
C MET A 1 11.40 -14.14 9.02
N LEU A 2 10.91 -12.98 8.55
CA LEU A 2 10.06 -12.08 9.35
C LEU A 2 8.57 -12.40 9.10
N LEU A 3 8.18 -12.53 7.83
CA LEU A 3 6.81 -12.76 7.40
C LEU A 3 6.77 -13.89 6.36
N GLU A 4 5.80 -14.79 6.49
CA GLU A 4 5.59 -15.87 5.54
C GLU A 4 4.10 -16.10 5.32
N LEU A 5 3.69 -16.07 4.06
CA LEU A 5 2.36 -16.43 3.58
C LEU A 5 2.47 -17.74 2.83
N LYS A 6 1.65 -18.75 3.20
CA LYS A 6 1.63 -20.07 2.55
C LYS A 6 0.23 -20.39 2.10
N HIS A 7 0.09 -20.63 0.80
CA HIS A 7 -1.17 -21.03 0.20
C HIS A 7 -2.34 -20.13 0.59
N ILE A 8 -2.14 -18.80 0.54
CA ILE A 8 -3.15 -17.82 0.91
C ILE A 8 -4.20 -17.71 -0.17
N TYR A 9 -5.45 -17.95 0.22
CA TYR A 9 -6.64 -17.69 -0.58
C TYR A 9 -7.49 -16.63 0.11
N LYS A 10 -8.09 -15.75 -0.68
CA LYS A 10 -9.10 -14.80 -0.19
C LYS A 10 -10.29 -14.76 -1.13
N ASN A 11 -11.45 -15.07 -0.57
CA ASN A 11 -12.74 -14.96 -1.22
C ASN A 11 -13.60 -13.95 -0.45
N TYR A 12 -14.30 -13.09 -1.16
CA TYR A 12 -15.38 -12.27 -0.59
C TYR A 12 -16.73 -12.89 -0.95
N LEU A 13 -17.69 -12.73 -0.08
CA LEU A 13 -19.08 -13.12 -0.34
C LEU A 13 -19.90 -11.86 -0.59
N GLN A 14 -20.46 -11.76 -1.78
CA GLN A 14 -21.40 -10.70 -2.13
C GLN A 14 -22.75 -11.36 -2.40
N ASP A 15 -23.69 -11.18 -1.50
CA ASP A 15 -24.96 -11.91 -1.44
C ASP A 15 -24.74 -13.43 -1.42
N LYS A 16 -24.93 -14.13 -2.55
CA LYS A 16 -24.72 -15.58 -2.69
C LYS A 16 -23.55 -15.92 -3.64
N ILE A 17 -22.85 -14.89 -4.17
CA ILE A 17 -21.79 -15.07 -5.14
C ILE A 17 -20.44 -15.03 -4.40
N VAL A 18 -19.63 -16.06 -4.60
CA VAL A 18 -18.25 -16.10 -4.10
C VAL A 18 -17.34 -15.44 -5.13
N ILE A 19 -16.65 -14.39 -4.73
CA ILE A 19 -15.69 -13.64 -5.55
C ILE A 19 -14.28 -14.00 -5.07
N PRO A 20 -13.53 -14.84 -5.82
CA PRO A 20 -12.15 -15.14 -5.48
C PRO A 20 -11.25 -13.94 -5.85
N VAL A 21 -10.45 -13.48 -4.89
CA VAL A 21 -9.55 -12.32 -5.06
C VAL A 21 -8.08 -12.71 -4.93
N LEU A 22 -7.74 -13.61 -4.02
CA LEU A 22 -6.39 -14.17 -3.94
C LEU A 22 -6.45 -15.68 -4.10
N LYS A 23 -5.48 -16.22 -4.87
CA LYS A 23 -5.41 -17.62 -5.27
C LYS A 23 -4.00 -18.13 -5.06
N ASP A 24 -3.82 -18.97 -4.07
CA ASP A 24 -2.55 -19.67 -3.77
C ASP A 24 -1.33 -18.74 -3.64
N VAL A 25 -1.49 -17.60 -2.96
CA VAL A 25 -0.40 -16.64 -2.78
C VAL A 25 0.63 -17.18 -1.79
N ASN A 26 1.87 -17.25 -2.25
CA ASN A 26 3.04 -17.67 -1.46
C ASN A 26 4.09 -16.57 -1.47
N ILE A 27 4.43 -16.03 -0.28
CA ILE A 27 5.38 -14.91 -0.12
C ILE A 27 6.22 -15.16 1.14
N SER A 28 7.52 -14.90 1.01
CA SER A 28 8.47 -14.92 2.13
C SER A 28 9.24 -13.61 2.15
N ILE A 29 9.31 -12.96 3.32
CA ILE A 29 10.01 -11.69 3.53
C ILE A 29 10.89 -11.79 4.78
N ASP A 30 12.16 -11.45 4.62
CA ASP A 30 13.12 -11.40 5.72
C ASP A 30 13.14 -10.02 6.41
N GLU A 31 13.70 -9.96 7.62
CA GLU A 31 13.86 -8.71 8.35
C GLU A 31 14.84 -7.80 7.59
N GLY A 32 14.49 -6.53 7.44
CA GLY A 32 15.27 -5.54 6.69
C GLY A 32 15.13 -5.62 5.17
N GLU A 33 14.28 -6.48 4.62
CA GLU A 33 14.01 -6.45 3.18
C GLU A 33 13.16 -5.23 2.78
N TYR A 34 13.42 -4.75 1.55
CA TYR A 34 12.56 -3.81 0.86
C TYR A 34 11.92 -4.53 -0.33
N VAL A 35 10.62 -4.76 -0.23
CA VAL A 35 9.83 -5.50 -1.22
C VAL A 35 8.80 -4.59 -1.86
N ALA A 36 8.73 -4.57 -3.18
CA ALA A 36 7.65 -3.96 -3.93
C ALA A 36 6.68 -5.03 -4.45
N ILE A 37 5.37 -4.76 -4.33
CA ILE A 37 4.30 -5.59 -4.90
C ILE A 37 3.64 -4.79 -6.01
N MET A 38 3.80 -5.25 -7.24
CA MET A 38 3.27 -4.62 -8.44
C MET A 38 2.13 -5.43 -9.06
N GLY A 39 1.31 -4.75 -9.84
CA GLY A 39 0.26 -5.40 -10.64
C GLY A 39 -0.80 -4.41 -11.12
N PRO A 40 -1.64 -4.78 -12.09
CA PRO A 40 -2.71 -3.94 -12.60
C PRO A 40 -3.77 -3.63 -11.55
N SER A 41 -4.65 -2.67 -11.84
CA SER A 41 -5.81 -2.41 -10.98
C SER A 41 -6.70 -3.67 -10.89
N GLY A 42 -7.22 -3.96 -9.69
CA GLY A 42 -8.06 -5.14 -9.46
C GLY A 42 -7.31 -6.46 -9.28
N SER A 43 -5.98 -6.51 -9.40
CA SER A 43 -5.21 -7.77 -9.27
C SER A 43 -5.15 -8.37 -7.86
N GLY A 44 -5.68 -7.68 -6.83
CA GLY A 44 -5.68 -8.16 -5.45
C GLY A 44 -4.65 -7.52 -4.52
N LYS A 45 -3.87 -6.51 -4.97
CA LYS A 45 -2.82 -5.84 -4.17
C LYS A 45 -3.31 -5.31 -2.82
N THR A 46 -4.40 -4.53 -2.83
CA THR A 46 -4.97 -3.96 -1.60
C THR A 46 -5.49 -5.05 -0.66
N THR A 47 -6.08 -6.13 -1.21
CA THR A 47 -6.51 -7.28 -0.41
C THR A 47 -5.32 -7.98 0.24
N LEU A 48 -4.24 -8.19 -0.52
CA LEU A 48 -3.00 -8.79 0.00
C LEU A 48 -2.40 -7.90 1.09
N MET A 49 -2.32 -6.59 0.87
CA MET A 49 -1.85 -5.64 1.87
C MET A 49 -2.70 -5.66 3.15
N ASN A 50 -4.03 -5.75 3.01
CA ASN A 50 -4.92 -5.82 4.17
C ASN A 50 -4.70 -7.10 4.98
N ILE A 51 -4.42 -8.23 4.33
CA ILE A 51 -4.06 -9.48 5.02
C ILE A 51 -2.72 -9.34 5.73
N ILE A 52 -1.67 -8.86 5.04
CA ILE A 52 -0.36 -8.63 5.64
C ILE A 52 -0.46 -7.63 6.80
N GLY A 53 -1.30 -6.61 6.63
CA GLY A 53 -1.60 -5.59 7.65
C GLY A 53 -2.48 -6.05 8.80
N CYS A 54 -2.93 -7.30 8.81
CA CYS A 54 -3.88 -7.81 9.80
C CYS A 54 -5.18 -6.99 9.87
N LEU A 55 -5.58 -6.35 8.77
CA LEU A 55 -6.85 -5.62 8.62
C LEU A 55 -7.95 -6.51 8.05
N ASP A 56 -7.56 -7.62 7.42
CA ASP A 56 -8.46 -8.66 6.91
C ASP A 56 -7.82 -10.04 7.14
N ARG A 57 -8.62 -11.10 7.06
CA ARG A 57 -8.17 -12.48 7.26
C ARG A 57 -8.20 -13.25 5.95
N PRO A 58 -7.24 -14.14 5.70
CA PRO A 58 -7.33 -15.06 4.59
C PRO A 58 -8.52 -16.00 4.78
N THR A 59 -9.10 -16.49 3.68
CA THR A 59 -10.15 -17.52 3.71
C THR A 59 -9.54 -18.90 3.95
N LYS A 60 -8.32 -19.12 3.45
CA LYS A 60 -7.52 -20.33 3.63
C LYS A 60 -6.04 -19.98 3.57
N GLY A 61 -5.21 -20.88 4.07
CA GLY A 61 -3.75 -20.75 4.06
C GLY A 61 -3.20 -20.43 5.44
N GLU A 62 -1.90 -20.23 5.51
CA GLU A 62 -1.16 -19.99 6.72
C GLU A 62 -0.44 -18.65 6.65
N PHE A 63 -0.56 -17.83 7.68
CA PHE A 63 0.17 -16.60 7.83
C PHE A 63 1.04 -16.66 9.08
N LEU A 64 2.35 -16.69 8.86
CA LEU A 64 3.34 -16.72 9.93
C LEU A 64 4.03 -15.35 10.05
N LEU A 65 4.11 -14.85 11.26
CA LEU A 65 4.90 -13.68 11.62
C LEU A 65 5.95 -14.09 12.65
N LYS A 66 7.23 -13.97 12.31
CA LYS A 66 8.37 -14.47 13.11
C LYS A 66 8.22 -15.95 13.48
N GLY A 67 7.69 -16.76 12.55
CA GLY A 67 7.48 -18.20 12.74
C GLY A 67 6.23 -18.56 13.56
N GLU A 68 5.48 -17.60 14.07
CA GLU A 68 4.23 -17.82 14.81
C GLU A 68 3.01 -17.63 13.90
N SER A 69 2.09 -18.60 13.86
CA SER A 69 0.84 -18.48 13.10
C SER A 69 -0.08 -17.46 13.74
N ILE A 70 -0.58 -16.52 12.95
CA ILE A 70 -1.46 -15.45 13.42
C ILE A 70 -2.90 -15.58 12.90
N VAL A 71 -3.20 -16.61 12.10
CA VAL A 71 -4.54 -16.79 11.49
C VAL A 71 -5.64 -16.91 12.54
N ASP A 72 -5.35 -17.59 13.66
CA ASP A 72 -6.29 -17.84 14.74
C ASP A 72 -6.28 -16.75 15.84
N TYR A 73 -5.52 -15.68 15.66
CA TYR A 73 -5.49 -14.58 16.61
C TYR A 73 -6.85 -13.88 16.70
N ASN A 74 -7.31 -13.60 17.93
CA ASN A 74 -8.49 -12.76 18.14
C ASN A 74 -8.19 -11.29 17.83
N GLU A 75 -9.24 -10.46 17.75
CA GLU A 75 -9.10 -9.05 17.37
C GLU A 75 -8.19 -8.24 18.33
N ASN A 76 -8.16 -8.59 19.61
CA ASN A 76 -7.28 -7.91 20.56
C ASN A 76 -5.81 -8.20 20.25
N ARG A 77 -5.44 -9.47 20.02
CA ARG A 77 -4.07 -9.85 19.62
C ARG A 77 -3.66 -9.25 18.27
N LEU A 78 -4.57 -9.21 17.28
CA LEU A 78 -4.31 -8.56 16.01
C LEU A 78 -4.14 -7.03 16.17
N SER A 79 -4.91 -6.39 17.06
CA SER A 79 -4.76 -4.97 17.40
C SER A 79 -3.40 -4.69 18.04
N ASP A 80 -2.97 -5.51 18.99
CA ASP A 80 -1.66 -5.39 19.63
C ASP A 80 -0.52 -5.59 18.61
N LEU A 81 -0.69 -6.53 17.69
CA LEU A 81 0.26 -6.78 16.62
C LEU A 81 0.35 -5.58 15.66
N ARG A 82 -0.79 -5.03 15.21
CA ARG A 82 -0.82 -3.81 14.40
C ARG A 82 -0.12 -2.65 15.11
N LEU A 83 -0.40 -2.45 16.40
CA LEU A 83 0.17 -1.35 17.18
C LEU A 83 1.68 -1.44 17.35
N ASN A 84 2.21 -2.65 17.58
CA ASN A 84 3.60 -2.85 17.99
C ASN A 84 4.53 -3.32 16.87
N THR A 85 3.98 -3.80 15.75
CA THR A 85 4.78 -4.45 14.69
C THR A 85 4.64 -3.77 13.33
N LEU A 86 3.48 -3.16 13.06
CA LEU A 86 3.13 -2.64 11.74
C LEU A 86 3.01 -1.11 11.75
N GLY A 87 3.54 -0.47 10.71
CA GLY A 87 3.30 0.93 10.40
C GLY A 87 2.59 1.04 9.05
N PHE A 88 1.59 1.91 8.92
CA PHE A 88 0.83 2.09 7.70
C PHE A 88 1.05 3.47 7.10
N VAL A 89 1.32 3.51 5.79
CA VAL A 89 1.41 4.72 4.98
C VAL A 89 0.51 4.55 3.76
N PHE A 90 -0.46 5.45 3.58
CA PHE A 90 -1.47 5.39 2.52
C PHE A 90 -1.28 6.50 1.50
N GLN A 91 -1.78 6.32 0.28
CA GLN A 91 -1.79 7.31 -0.79
C GLN A 91 -2.51 8.61 -0.38
N SER A 92 -3.63 8.51 0.31
CA SER A 92 -4.44 9.65 0.78
C SER A 92 -4.04 10.17 2.16
N PHE A 93 -2.84 9.85 2.65
CA PHE A 93 -2.22 10.25 3.92
C PHE A 93 -3.02 9.81 5.17
N ASN A 94 -4.33 9.79 5.13
CA ASN A 94 -5.25 9.42 6.21
C ASN A 94 -4.94 10.16 7.54
N LEU A 95 -4.64 11.46 7.44
CA LEU A 95 -4.44 12.32 8.59
C LEU A 95 -5.78 12.82 9.14
N LEU A 96 -5.85 13.00 10.45
CA LEU A 96 -6.98 13.62 11.13
C LEU A 96 -6.99 15.13 10.83
N PRO A 97 -7.93 15.67 10.05
CA PRO A 97 -7.85 17.01 9.48
C PRO A 97 -7.95 18.13 10.54
N LYS A 98 -8.59 17.84 11.68
CA LYS A 98 -8.76 18.79 12.79
C LYS A 98 -7.60 18.78 13.79
N GLN A 99 -6.70 17.79 13.71
CA GLN A 99 -5.55 17.62 14.60
C GLN A 99 -4.29 18.24 13.97
N THR A 100 -3.33 18.62 14.82
CA THR A 100 -2.01 19.08 14.37
C THR A 100 -1.16 17.91 13.84
N ALA A 101 -0.04 18.20 13.17
CA ALA A 101 0.94 17.19 12.79
C ALA A 101 1.45 16.41 14.02
N LEU A 102 1.73 17.11 15.12
CA LEU A 102 2.16 16.51 16.38
C LEU A 102 1.10 15.55 16.93
N ASP A 103 -0.18 15.97 16.94
CA ASP A 103 -1.26 15.13 17.48
C ASP A 103 -1.56 13.93 16.61
N ASN A 104 -1.46 14.07 15.26
CA ASN A 104 -1.55 12.94 14.33
C ASN A 104 -0.48 11.88 14.60
N VAL A 105 0.78 12.31 14.79
CA VAL A 105 1.89 11.40 15.07
C VAL A 105 1.80 10.83 16.49
N ALA A 106 1.29 11.58 17.45
CA ALA A 106 1.11 11.11 18.83
C ALA A 106 -0.04 10.09 19.01
N LEU A 107 -0.92 9.95 18.02
CA LEU A 107 -2.13 9.11 18.11
C LEU A 107 -1.83 7.62 18.39
N PRO A 108 -0.92 6.93 17.67
CA PRO A 108 -0.60 5.54 17.98
C PRO A 108 -0.03 5.36 19.39
N LEU A 109 0.73 6.31 19.88
CA LEU A 109 1.28 6.27 21.24
C LEU A 109 0.18 6.35 22.31
N SER A 110 -0.99 6.92 21.97
CA SER A 110 -2.13 6.94 22.90
C SER A 110 -2.75 5.56 23.06
N TYR A 111 -2.79 4.78 22.00
CA TYR A 111 -3.24 3.38 22.02
C TYR A 111 -2.22 2.49 22.76
N ALA A 112 -0.93 2.83 22.68
CA ALA A 112 0.12 2.17 23.46
C ALA A 112 0.14 2.55 24.96
N GLY A 113 -0.83 3.35 25.44
CA GLY A 113 -0.93 3.73 26.85
C GLY A 113 0.15 4.72 27.35
N ILE A 114 0.91 5.34 26.44
CA ILE A 114 2.00 6.25 26.82
C ILE A 114 1.43 7.56 27.37
N PRO A 115 1.96 8.10 28.49
CA PRO A 115 1.48 9.35 29.09
C PRO A 115 1.63 10.56 28.15
N VAL A 116 0.68 11.51 28.20
CA VAL A 116 0.55 12.64 27.26
C VAL A 116 1.87 13.41 27.05
N LYS A 117 2.59 13.74 28.14
CA LYS A 117 3.85 14.49 28.05
C LYS A 117 4.89 13.72 27.23
N LYS A 118 5.06 12.43 27.52
CA LYS A 118 6.00 11.55 26.82
C LYS A 118 5.60 11.31 25.35
N ARG A 119 4.30 11.19 25.07
CA ARG A 119 3.79 11.06 23.68
C ARG A 119 4.21 12.24 22.81
N LYS A 120 4.03 13.49 23.31
CA LYS A 120 4.37 14.70 22.55
C LYS A 120 5.87 14.79 22.29
N GLU A 121 6.69 14.38 23.25
CA GLU A 121 8.15 14.34 23.07
C GLU A 121 8.56 13.32 21.99
N ILE A 122 8.05 12.09 22.06
CA ILE A 122 8.34 11.05 21.07
C ILE A 122 7.82 11.47 19.68
N ALA A 123 6.60 11.98 19.58
CA ALA A 123 6.02 12.46 18.33
C ALA A 123 6.82 13.63 17.73
N PHE A 124 7.34 14.54 18.56
CA PHE A 124 8.22 15.62 18.11
C PHE A 124 9.51 15.06 17.48
N GLN A 125 10.15 14.08 18.13
CA GLN A 125 11.36 13.45 17.58
C GLN A 125 11.07 12.72 16.25
N ALA A 126 9.92 12.05 16.13
CA ALA A 126 9.51 11.43 14.88
C ALA A 126 9.31 12.46 13.76
N LEU A 127 8.67 13.61 14.05
CA LEU A 127 8.50 14.71 13.09
C LEU A 127 9.85 15.34 12.72
N LYS A 128 10.76 15.52 13.68
CA LYS A 128 12.12 15.99 13.41
C LYS A 128 12.87 15.07 12.47
N ARG A 129 12.74 13.75 12.65
CA ARG A 129 13.37 12.73 11.79
C ARG A 129 12.93 12.84 10.32
N VAL A 130 11.70 13.26 10.06
CA VAL A 130 11.18 13.45 8.70
C VAL A 130 11.28 14.91 8.21
N GLY A 131 12.06 15.77 8.91
CA GLY A 131 12.32 17.15 8.51
C GLY A 131 11.13 18.11 8.70
N LEU A 132 10.30 17.90 9.73
CA LEU A 132 9.10 18.69 10.01
C LEU A 132 9.08 19.27 11.44
N ALA A 133 10.24 19.50 12.05
CA ALA A 133 10.33 20.03 13.41
C ALA A 133 9.71 21.43 13.57
N ASP A 134 9.72 22.24 12.53
CA ASP A 134 9.14 23.59 12.48
C ASP A 134 7.64 23.60 12.11
N ARG A 135 7.04 22.45 11.80
CA ARG A 135 5.65 22.28 11.34
C ARG A 135 4.76 21.51 12.31
N VAL A 136 5.24 21.23 13.51
CA VAL A 136 4.54 20.37 14.49
C VAL A 136 3.14 20.83 14.86
N HIS A 137 2.89 22.15 14.86
CA HIS A 137 1.59 22.76 15.18
C HIS A 137 0.69 22.98 13.96
N PHE A 138 1.17 22.67 12.75
CA PHE A 138 0.38 22.82 11.52
C PHE A 138 -0.66 21.72 11.43
N ARG A 139 -1.84 22.07 10.91
CA ARG A 139 -2.88 21.10 10.52
C ARG A 139 -2.65 20.62 9.12
N PRO A 140 -3.20 19.47 8.72
CA PRO A 140 -3.05 18.93 7.35
C PRO A 140 -3.36 19.96 6.26
N SER A 141 -4.40 20.79 6.41
CA SER A 141 -4.77 21.84 5.44
C SER A 141 -3.71 22.93 5.26
N GLN A 142 -2.73 23.04 6.14
CA GLN A 142 -1.63 24.01 6.11
C GLN A 142 -0.32 23.40 5.60
N LEU A 143 -0.33 22.11 5.23
CA LEU A 143 0.82 21.33 4.78
C LEU A 143 0.68 20.99 3.30
N SER A 144 1.80 21.01 2.55
CA SER A 144 1.83 20.46 1.20
C SER A 144 1.60 18.94 1.22
N GLY A 145 1.23 18.33 0.07
CA GLY A 145 1.04 16.89 -0.05
C GLY A 145 2.26 16.09 0.43
N GLY A 146 3.47 16.48 0.01
CA GLY A 146 4.71 15.85 0.47
C GLY A 146 4.97 16.02 1.97
N GLN A 147 4.57 17.15 2.57
CA GLN A 147 4.64 17.35 4.03
C GLN A 147 3.63 16.46 4.74
N GLN A 148 2.39 16.36 4.25
CA GLN A 148 1.36 15.47 4.79
C GLN A 148 1.83 14.01 4.76
N GLN A 149 2.44 13.58 3.67
CA GLN A 149 2.98 12.22 3.54
C GLN A 149 4.10 11.97 4.54
N ARG A 150 5.01 12.94 4.75
CA ARG A 150 6.04 12.80 5.78
C ARG A 150 5.46 12.76 7.20
N VAL A 151 4.35 13.46 7.49
CA VAL A 151 3.62 13.30 8.76
C VAL A 151 3.05 11.89 8.88
N ALA A 152 2.47 11.33 7.80
CA ALA A 152 1.95 9.96 7.80
C ALA A 152 3.07 8.92 8.03
N ILE A 153 4.25 9.13 7.43
CA ILE A 153 5.43 8.29 7.68
C ILE A 153 5.90 8.41 9.13
N ALA A 154 6.00 9.63 9.68
CA ALA A 154 6.36 9.84 11.10
C ALA A 154 5.38 9.12 12.04
N ARG A 155 4.07 9.17 11.73
CA ARG A 155 3.03 8.44 12.47
C ARG A 155 3.22 6.93 12.38
N ALA A 156 3.58 6.41 11.21
CA ALA A 156 3.84 4.99 11.03
C ALA A 156 5.06 4.51 11.83
N LEU A 157 6.07 5.38 12.00
CA LEU A 157 7.34 5.05 12.67
C LEU A 157 7.30 5.15 14.19
N VAL A 158 6.33 5.87 14.76
CA VAL A 158 6.39 6.36 16.14
C VAL A 158 6.45 5.26 17.21
N ASN A 159 5.92 4.07 16.91
CA ASN A 159 5.98 2.89 17.78
C ASN A 159 7.14 1.94 17.42
N ASN A 160 8.11 2.36 16.60
CA ASN A 160 9.24 1.54 16.14
C ASN A 160 8.78 0.21 15.50
N PRO A 161 7.96 0.26 14.46
CA PRO A 161 7.42 -0.94 13.82
C PRO A 161 8.54 -1.78 13.20
N LYS A 162 8.30 -3.08 13.05
CA LYS A 162 9.20 -3.99 12.31
C LYS A 162 8.96 -3.94 10.81
N ILE A 163 7.72 -3.64 10.41
CA ILE A 163 7.30 -3.59 9.00
C ILE A 163 6.56 -2.28 8.76
N ILE A 164 6.90 -1.59 7.68
CA ILE A 164 6.10 -0.52 7.12
C ILE A 164 5.39 -1.04 5.88
N LEU A 165 4.06 -0.93 5.88
CA LEU A 165 3.20 -1.18 4.73
C LEU A 165 2.87 0.15 4.08
N ALA A 166 3.29 0.34 2.82
CA ALA A 166 3.07 1.56 2.06
C ALA A 166 2.20 1.27 0.83
N ASP A 167 1.02 1.89 0.77
CA ASP A 167 0.09 1.77 -0.35
C ASP A 167 0.16 3.03 -1.22
N GLU A 168 0.74 2.90 -2.42
CA GLU A 168 0.91 3.99 -3.40
C GLU A 168 1.43 5.30 -2.76
N PRO A 169 2.54 5.26 -2.00
CA PRO A 169 2.91 6.36 -1.10
C PRO A 169 3.28 7.66 -1.81
N THR A 170 3.42 7.65 -3.13
CA THR A 170 3.76 8.83 -3.95
C THR A 170 2.65 9.21 -4.93
N GLY A 171 1.57 8.42 -5.02
CA GLY A 171 0.54 8.58 -6.05
C GLY A 171 -0.25 9.90 -6.00
N ALA A 172 -0.23 10.61 -4.87
CA ALA A 172 -0.86 11.92 -4.71
C ALA A 172 0.15 13.09 -4.67
N LEU A 173 1.43 12.85 -5.03
CA LEU A 173 2.51 13.81 -4.87
C LEU A 173 3.04 14.32 -6.21
N ASP A 174 3.56 15.55 -6.20
CA ASP A 174 4.41 16.03 -7.28
C ASP A 174 5.75 15.27 -7.32
N SER A 175 6.42 15.26 -8.46
CA SER A 175 7.65 14.48 -8.69
C SER A 175 8.76 14.78 -7.68
N ARG A 176 8.94 16.06 -7.29
CA ARG A 176 9.97 16.45 -6.31
C ARG A 176 9.66 15.93 -4.92
N SER A 177 8.41 16.04 -4.49
CA SER A 177 7.94 15.51 -3.21
C SER A 177 7.99 13.97 -3.20
N GLY A 178 7.66 13.32 -4.31
CA GLY A 178 7.78 11.88 -4.48
C GLY A 178 9.20 11.38 -4.25
N ILE A 179 10.19 12.00 -4.89
CA ILE A 179 11.62 11.67 -4.69
C ILE A 179 12.02 11.80 -3.21
N GLN A 180 11.60 12.87 -2.54
CA GLN A 180 11.93 13.06 -1.12
C GLN A 180 11.33 11.97 -0.23
N VAL A 181 10.11 11.53 -0.53
CA VAL A 181 9.44 10.45 0.19
C VAL A 181 10.14 9.11 -0.08
N MET A 182 10.53 8.83 -1.33
CA MET A 182 11.25 7.59 -1.65
C MET A 182 12.63 7.53 -0.99
N ASN A 183 13.38 8.63 -0.98
CA ASN A 183 14.66 8.72 -0.27
C ASN A 183 14.49 8.46 1.24
N LEU A 184 13.39 8.93 1.84
CA LEU A 184 13.09 8.65 3.24
C LEU A 184 12.82 7.16 3.48
N PHE A 185 12.07 6.48 2.59
CA PHE A 185 11.87 5.02 2.69
C PHE A 185 13.19 4.27 2.54
N GLN A 186 14.05 4.67 1.60
CA GLN A 186 15.36 4.06 1.43
C GLN A 186 16.21 4.20 2.70
N GLN A 187 16.30 5.39 3.27
CA GLN A 187 17.00 5.63 4.54
C GLN A 187 16.46 4.74 5.67
N LEU A 188 15.13 4.62 5.80
CA LEU A 188 14.50 3.77 6.81
C LEU A 188 14.84 2.29 6.62
N ASN A 189 14.93 1.83 5.36
CA ASN A 189 15.33 0.46 5.07
C ASN A 189 16.82 0.23 5.40
N GLU A 190 17.70 1.18 5.09
CA GLU A 190 19.12 1.14 5.48
C GLU A 190 19.30 1.10 7.00
N GLU A 191 18.39 1.69 7.77
CA GLU A 191 18.33 1.61 9.24
C GLU A 191 17.74 0.27 9.75
N GLY A 192 17.38 -0.67 8.84
CA GLY A 192 16.92 -2.02 9.14
C GLY A 192 15.40 -2.18 9.23
N VAL A 193 14.61 -1.18 8.88
CA VAL A 193 13.14 -1.31 8.81
C VAL A 193 12.76 -2.11 7.58
N THR A 194 11.93 -3.14 7.73
CA THR A 194 11.37 -3.89 6.61
C THR A 194 10.28 -3.06 5.94
N ILE A 195 10.33 -2.94 4.61
CA ILE A 195 9.35 -2.16 3.84
C ILE A 195 8.64 -3.07 2.84
N ILE A 196 7.32 -3.04 2.85
CA ILE A 196 6.47 -3.68 1.85
C ILE A 196 5.67 -2.56 1.19
N MET A 197 5.97 -2.29 -0.06
CA MET A 197 5.38 -1.21 -0.83
C MET A 197 4.49 -1.77 -1.94
N ILE A 198 3.28 -1.26 -2.03
CA ILE A 198 2.39 -1.52 -3.15
C ILE A 198 2.47 -0.34 -4.10
N THR A 199 2.71 -0.62 -5.37
CA THR A 199 2.71 0.41 -6.42
C THR A 199 2.41 -0.20 -7.79
N HIS A 200 1.90 0.62 -8.69
CA HIS A 200 1.80 0.30 -10.12
C HIS A 200 2.90 1.00 -10.94
N ASP A 201 3.70 1.88 -10.32
CA ASP A 201 4.79 2.60 -10.98
C ASP A 201 6.10 1.80 -10.87
N ALA A 202 6.65 1.41 -12.03
CA ALA A 202 7.90 0.68 -12.13
C ALA A 202 9.10 1.47 -11.58
N ASN A 203 9.11 2.81 -11.72
CA ASN A 203 10.20 3.62 -11.18
C ASN A 203 10.21 3.58 -9.65
N ILE A 204 9.03 3.56 -9.03
CA ILE A 204 8.90 3.43 -7.58
C ILE A 204 9.30 2.03 -7.13
N ALA A 205 8.87 0.99 -7.85
CA ALA A 205 9.24 -0.39 -7.54
C ALA A 205 10.74 -0.66 -7.64
N ASN A 206 11.46 0.03 -8.53
CA ASN A 206 12.92 -0.10 -8.71
C ASN A 206 13.75 0.34 -7.47
N HIS A 207 13.15 1.03 -6.50
CA HIS A 207 13.79 1.31 -5.22
C HIS A 207 13.85 0.06 -4.32
N ALA A 208 13.02 -0.94 -4.56
CA ALA A 208 13.00 -2.18 -3.80
C ALA A 208 14.06 -3.17 -4.30
N LYS A 209 14.61 -3.98 -3.40
CA LYS A 209 15.55 -5.06 -3.74
C LYS A 209 14.85 -6.28 -4.34
N LYS A 210 13.56 -6.46 -4.03
CA LYS A 210 12.73 -7.58 -4.48
C LYS A 210 11.41 -7.03 -5.01
N VAL A 211 11.06 -7.40 -6.23
CA VAL A 211 9.78 -7.03 -6.84
C VAL A 211 8.95 -8.29 -7.04
N LEU A 212 7.75 -8.28 -6.49
CA LEU A 212 6.75 -9.34 -6.67
C LEU A 212 5.65 -8.80 -7.59
N HIS A 213 5.22 -9.61 -8.53
CA HIS A 213 4.13 -9.26 -9.42
C HIS A 213 2.89 -10.06 -9.05
N ILE A 214 1.77 -9.36 -8.84
CA ILE A 214 0.47 -9.98 -8.62
C ILE A 214 -0.44 -9.75 -9.81
N PHE A 215 -1.01 -10.83 -10.34
CA PHE A 215 -1.90 -10.81 -11.49
C PHE A 215 -3.09 -11.76 -11.24
N ASP A 216 -4.32 -11.26 -11.34
CA ASP A 216 -5.56 -12.02 -11.09
C ASP A 216 -5.56 -12.83 -9.78
N GLY A 217 -4.94 -12.26 -8.74
CA GLY A 217 -4.87 -12.85 -7.42
C GLY A 217 -3.74 -13.85 -7.19
N GLU A 218 -2.84 -14.02 -8.14
CA GLU A 218 -1.68 -14.92 -8.07
C GLU A 218 -0.36 -14.14 -8.11
N ILE A 219 0.67 -14.63 -7.42
CA ILE A 219 2.03 -14.13 -7.60
C ILE A 219 2.64 -14.80 -8.83
N VAL A 220 3.10 -14.00 -9.77
CA VAL A 220 3.65 -14.48 -11.05
C VAL A 220 5.13 -14.13 -11.18
N GLU A 221 5.89 -14.98 -11.86
CA GLU A 221 7.27 -14.71 -12.23
C GLU A 221 7.35 -13.75 -13.43
N ASP A 222 8.49 -13.09 -13.62
CA ASP A 222 8.69 -12.07 -14.66
C ASP A 222 8.39 -12.56 -16.10
N LYS A 223 8.61 -13.85 -16.39
CA LYS A 223 8.29 -14.41 -17.71
C LYS A 223 6.79 -14.53 -17.92
N GLU A 224 6.09 -15.11 -16.97
CA GLU A 224 4.63 -15.26 -16.99
C GLU A 224 3.92 -13.90 -16.99
N ARG A 225 4.48 -12.91 -16.28
CA ARG A 225 3.98 -11.54 -16.30
C ARG A 225 3.94 -10.97 -17.72
N LYS A 226 5.06 -11.03 -18.45
CA LYS A 226 5.15 -10.48 -19.82
C LYS A 226 4.15 -11.14 -20.77
N GLU A 227 3.90 -12.44 -20.62
CA GLU A 227 2.89 -13.16 -21.41
C GLU A 227 1.47 -12.72 -21.05
N LYS A 228 1.16 -12.60 -19.74
CA LYS A 228 -0.17 -12.16 -19.28
C LYS A 228 -0.45 -10.69 -19.63
N GLU A 229 0.53 -9.79 -19.51
CA GLU A 229 0.41 -8.38 -19.93
C GLU A 229 0.15 -8.26 -21.44
N LYS A 230 0.81 -9.07 -22.26
CA LYS A 230 0.59 -9.11 -23.70
C LYS A 230 -0.82 -9.57 -24.04
N GLN A 231 -1.28 -10.67 -23.44
CA GLN A 231 -2.64 -11.18 -23.62
C GLN A 231 -3.70 -10.15 -23.20
N GLN A 232 -3.50 -9.45 -22.09
CA GLN A 232 -4.42 -8.41 -21.63
C GLN A 232 -4.47 -7.21 -22.57
N SER A 233 -3.33 -6.79 -23.13
CA SER A 233 -3.29 -5.71 -24.11
C SER A 233 -3.97 -6.09 -25.43
N GLU A 234 -3.83 -7.34 -25.87
CA GLU A 234 -4.51 -7.86 -27.06
C GLU A 234 -6.04 -7.89 -26.87
N VAL A 235 -6.53 -8.42 -25.73
CA VAL A 235 -7.96 -8.45 -25.41
C VAL A 235 -8.55 -7.03 -25.27
N GLN A 236 -7.81 -6.08 -24.70
CA GLN A 236 -8.26 -4.70 -24.58
C GLN A 236 -8.31 -4.00 -25.96
N SER A 237 -7.37 -4.28 -26.88
CA SER A 237 -7.40 -3.72 -28.22
C SER A 237 -8.57 -4.29 -29.03
N GLU A 238 -8.83 -5.60 -28.97
CA GLU A 238 -9.96 -6.23 -29.62
C GLU A 238 -11.31 -5.72 -29.09
N ALA A 239 -11.42 -5.53 -27.77
CA ALA A 239 -12.62 -4.95 -27.14
C ALA A 239 -12.83 -3.48 -27.55
N ALA A 240 -11.77 -2.68 -27.65
CA ALA A 240 -11.83 -1.30 -28.11
C ALA A 240 -12.23 -1.20 -29.59
N GLU A 241 -11.70 -2.08 -30.45
CA GLU A 241 -12.08 -2.14 -31.86
C GLU A 241 -13.54 -2.60 -32.06
N SER A 242 -14.02 -3.56 -31.25
CA SER A 242 -15.42 -4.01 -31.30
C SER A 242 -16.39 -2.89 -30.90
N VAL A 243 -16.09 -2.15 -29.82
CA VAL A 243 -16.89 -0.98 -29.37
C VAL A 243 -16.85 0.14 -30.41
N SER A 244 -15.70 0.42 -31.01
CA SER A 244 -15.56 1.42 -32.09
C SER A 244 -16.41 1.04 -33.31
N SER A 245 -16.39 -0.24 -33.71
CA SER A 245 -17.18 -0.73 -34.85
C SER A 245 -18.68 -0.76 -34.59
N GLU A 246 -19.13 -0.96 -33.34
CA GLU A 246 -20.53 -0.86 -32.96
C GLU A 246 -21.02 0.61 -32.95
N LEU A 247 -20.20 1.53 -32.42
CA LEU A 247 -20.50 2.96 -32.45
C LEU A 247 -20.57 3.53 -33.88
N GLU A 248 -19.71 3.07 -34.81
CA GLU A 248 -19.78 3.46 -36.22
C GLU A 248 -21.04 2.92 -36.91
N LYS A 249 -21.57 1.76 -36.50
CA LYS A 249 -22.82 1.21 -37.02
C LYS A 249 -24.07 1.91 -36.49
N ASP A 250 -24.07 2.30 -35.21
CA ASP A 250 -25.22 2.94 -34.55
C ASP A 250 -25.29 4.46 -34.82
N PHE A 251 -24.16 5.11 -35.04
CA PHE A 251 -24.05 6.53 -35.43
C PHE A 251 -23.58 6.65 -36.87
N GLY A 252 -24.31 6.01 -37.80
CA GLY A 252 -24.02 6.06 -39.24
C GLY A 252 -23.52 7.41 -39.67
N VAL A 253 -22.33 7.47 -40.24
CA VAL A 253 -21.72 8.68 -40.83
C VAL A 253 -22.63 9.21 -41.90
N ASN A 254 -23.59 10.07 -41.54
CA ASN A 254 -24.20 10.96 -42.49
C ASN A 254 -23.26 12.16 -42.69
N ALA A 255 -22.61 12.08 -43.83
CA ALA A 255 -21.84 13.12 -44.44
C ALA A 255 -22.49 14.50 -44.23
N TRP A 256 -21.75 15.41 -43.64
CA TRP A 256 -21.87 16.82 -43.93
C TRP A 256 -21.10 17.11 -45.22
N GLU A 257 -21.62 16.65 -46.36
CA GLU A 257 -21.43 17.31 -47.64
C GLU A 257 -22.61 18.30 -47.77
N GLY A 258 -22.37 19.54 -47.59
CA GLY A 258 -23.29 20.65 -47.72
C GLY A 258 -22.52 21.92 -47.99
N GLU A 259 -22.28 22.13 -49.28
CA GLU A 259 -22.26 23.42 -50.02
C GLU A 259 -22.02 24.71 -49.21
N ILE A 260 -20.86 25.38 -49.39
CA ILE A 260 -20.78 26.63 -50.16
C ILE A 260 -19.32 26.85 -50.53
#